data_5ceb60346dce07e65ed4a60fea49a8be
#
_entry.id   5ceb60346dce07e65ed4a60fea49a8be
#
_cell.length_a   1.000
_cell.length_b   1.000
_cell.length_c   1.000
_cell.angle_alpha   90.00
_cell.angle_beta   90.00
_cell.angle_gamma   90.00
#
_symmetry.space_group_name_H-M   'P 1'
#
loop_
_entity.id
_entity.type
_entity.pdbx_description
1 polymer ?
#
loop_
_entity_poly.entity_id
_entity_poly.type
_entity_poly.pdbx_seq_one_letter_code
_entity_poly.pdbx_strand_id
1 'polypeptide(L)'
;MQQQYFNPVSGTASGEYHGSVREVYGFSLVYSGNFLAQAEVDTYDVTRVTLGIHPDRFSWEMKNGDEFQTPEAVMVYSNRGLNGMSQAFHSLYRARLARGYWRDRPRPILINNWEATYFDFNEEKILEIVRTAKQLGIELFVLDDGWFGKREDDHSSLGDWYPNLEKLPDGIAGIAKKVAAEGMKFGLWFEPEMISEDSDLYRAHPDWAFAIPGRVPNHSRNQLVLDMTREDVREYLLERLTTIVHDAKIDYVKWDMNRSITECYSSALPADRQGEVYHRYILGVYDLYERLTSRFPHVLFESCASGGSRFDPGLLYYAPQAWTSDDTDAVERCKIQYGTSLVYPVSSMGSHVSAVPNHQVLRNTSLKMRADVAYFGTFGYELNPNSLTEAEREAIKKQTAFMKEHRSLIQYGTFYRLQSPFAGNEMAWMVVSEDKKKRLWAGIASWSRSISDIGASDCRDWIRSFRIRFRIWKWHCTEMS
;
A
#
# COMPACT_ATOMS: atom_id res chain seq x y z
N MET A 1 -9.85 -15.80 6.77
CA MET A 1 -10.27 -14.62 7.54
C MET A 1 -9.08 -13.68 7.53
N GLN A 2 -9.06 -12.71 6.61
CA GLN A 2 -8.00 -11.70 6.57
C GLN A 2 -8.11 -10.89 7.86
N GLN A 3 -7.13 -11.02 8.74
CA GLN A 3 -6.97 -10.06 9.82
C GLN A 3 -6.52 -8.75 9.18
N GLN A 4 -7.46 -7.86 8.95
CA GLN A 4 -7.12 -6.48 8.65
C GLN A 4 -6.48 -5.92 9.92
N TYR A 5 -5.18 -5.72 9.89
CA TYR A 5 -4.47 -5.01 10.94
C TYR A 5 -4.86 -3.54 10.83
N PHE A 6 -5.85 -3.15 11.59
CA PHE A 6 -6.09 -1.74 11.81
C PHE A 6 -4.94 -1.20 12.64
N ASN A 7 -4.11 -0.37 12.05
CA ASN A 7 -3.27 0.51 12.84
C ASN A 7 -4.23 1.35 13.71
N PRO A 8 -4.17 1.24 15.04
CA PRO A 8 -5.22 1.80 15.86
C PRO A 8 -5.19 3.32 15.77
N VAL A 9 -6.18 3.85 15.11
CA VAL A 9 -6.62 5.22 15.31
C VAL A 9 -7.84 5.13 16.20
N SER A 10 -7.62 5.14 17.49
CA SER A 10 -8.71 5.38 18.42
C SER A 10 -8.96 6.89 18.45
N GLY A 11 -9.97 7.34 17.73
CA GLY A 11 -10.51 8.68 17.89
C GLY A 11 -11.60 8.60 18.96
N THR A 12 -11.38 9.17 20.15
CA THR A 12 -12.48 9.45 21.06
C THR A 12 -13.06 10.80 20.65
N ALA A 13 -14.28 10.77 20.09
CA ALA A 13 -15.04 11.99 19.82
C ALA A 13 -15.99 12.20 21.01
N SER A 14 -15.78 13.25 21.81
CA SER A 14 -16.75 13.69 22.79
C SER A 14 -17.83 14.55 22.13
N GLY A 15 -19.06 14.05 22.07
CA GLY A 15 -20.24 14.79 21.60
C GLY A 15 -21.18 14.00 20.70
N GLU A 16 -22.46 14.27 20.82
CA GLU A 16 -23.52 13.67 20.00
C GLU A 16 -23.31 13.91 18.50
N TYR A 17 -23.70 12.95 17.69
CA TYR A 17 -23.45 12.88 16.23
C TYR A 17 -24.26 13.90 15.38
N HIS A 18 -24.61 15.04 15.95
CA HIS A 18 -25.25 16.14 15.25
C HIS A 18 -24.44 17.44 15.35
N GLY A 19 -23.61 17.68 14.32
CA GLY A 19 -23.00 18.98 14.06
C GLY A 19 -21.71 19.26 14.87
N SER A 20 -20.55 19.15 14.19
CA SER A 20 -19.23 19.63 14.60
C SER A 20 -18.63 19.03 15.90
N VAL A 21 -18.23 17.77 15.88
CA VAL A 21 -17.21 17.30 16.81
C VAL A 21 -15.94 18.13 16.58
N ARG A 22 -15.61 19.03 17.51
CA ARG A 22 -14.44 19.92 17.40
C ARG A 22 -13.18 19.32 17.95
N GLU A 23 -13.28 18.53 19.01
CA GLU A 23 -12.13 17.95 19.72
C GLU A 23 -11.98 16.47 19.37
N VAL A 24 -10.79 16.09 18.94
CA VAL A 24 -10.43 14.72 18.55
C VAL A 24 -9.03 14.42 19.05
N TYR A 25 -8.86 13.24 19.63
CA TYR A 25 -7.58 12.65 19.97
C TYR A 25 -7.31 11.48 19.02
N GLY A 26 -6.15 11.46 18.39
CA GLY A 26 -5.70 10.37 17.53
C GLY A 26 -4.43 9.73 18.09
N PHE A 27 -4.35 8.40 18.02
CA PHE A 27 -3.20 7.64 18.50
C PHE A 27 -2.70 6.73 17.40
N SER A 28 -1.39 6.58 17.26
CA SER A 28 -0.76 5.70 16.29
C SER A 28 0.52 5.12 16.86
N LEU A 29 0.82 3.85 16.53
CA LEU A 29 2.02 3.15 16.98
C LEU A 29 2.99 2.99 15.81
N VAL A 30 4.23 3.44 15.97
CA VAL A 30 5.30 3.26 14.97
C VAL A 30 5.88 1.85 15.13
N TYR A 31 5.13 0.86 14.64
CA TYR A 31 5.47 -0.54 14.78
C TYR A 31 4.70 -1.41 13.77
N SER A 32 5.34 -2.45 13.25
CA SER A 32 4.76 -3.36 12.25
C SER A 32 4.47 -4.75 12.80
N GLY A 33 4.73 -5.00 14.08
CA GLY A 33 4.47 -6.28 14.74
C GLY A 33 3.10 -6.35 15.41
N ASN A 34 2.90 -7.40 16.19
CA ASN A 34 1.68 -7.57 16.99
C ASN A 34 1.59 -6.47 18.04
N PHE A 35 0.47 -5.77 18.09
CA PHE A 35 0.26 -4.63 18.99
C PHE A 35 -1.04 -4.76 19.78
N LEU A 36 -1.10 -4.08 20.92
CA LEU A 36 -2.31 -3.80 21.65
C LEU A 36 -2.64 -2.32 21.51
N ALA A 37 -3.89 -2.01 21.17
CA ALA A 37 -4.47 -0.69 21.30
C ALA A 37 -5.81 -0.80 22.04
N GLN A 38 -5.90 -0.16 23.16
CA GLN A 38 -7.06 -0.26 24.04
C GLN A 38 -7.44 1.12 24.55
N ALA A 39 -8.73 1.43 24.53
CA ALA A 39 -9.32 2.55 25.23
C ALA A 39 -10.33 2.00 26.24
N GLU A 40 -10.19 2.37 27.49
CA GLU A 40 -11.07 1.93 28.57
C GLU A 40 -11.48 3.13 29.43
N VAL A 41 -12.67 3.05 30.02
CA VAL A 41 -13.12 4.00 31.02
C VAL A 41 -13.10 3.27 32.39
N ASP A 42 -12.36 3.80 33.34
CA ASP A 42 -12.26 3.22 34.67
C ASP A 42 -13.44 3.59 35.56
N THR A 43 -13.43 3.09 36.78
CA THR A 43 -14.51 3.33 37.79
C THR A 43 -14.60 4.78 38.25
N TYR A 44 -13.68 5.65 37.88
CA TYR A 44 -13.66 7.08 38.17
C TYR A 44 -13.99 7.95 36.95
N ASP A 45 -14.57 7.34 35.91
CA ASP A 45 -14.87 8.00 34.60
C ASP A 45 -13.64 8.60 33.91
N VAL A 46 -12.44 8.06 34.18
CA VAL A 46 -11.20 8.44 33.49
C VAL A 46 -10.97 7.54 32.28
N THR A 47 -10.84 8.14 31.12
CA THR A 47 -10.47 7.40 29.92
C THR A 47 -8.97 7.14 29.89
N ARG A 48 -8.58 5.87 29.82
CA ARG A 48 -7.21 5.42 29.65
C ARG A 48 -7.02 4.87 28.25
N VAL A 49 -5.95 5.29 27.57
CA VAL A 49 -5.52 4.73 26.28
C VAL A 49 -4.20 4.01 26.48
N THR A 50 -4.14 2.75 26.09
CA THR A 50 -2.93 1.91 26.13
C THR A 50 -2.54 1.55 24.70
N LEU A 51 -1.25 1.71 24.36
CA LEU A 51 -0.71 1.43 23.06
C LEU A 51 0.70 0.84 23.21
N GLY A 52 0.98 -0.29 22.56
CA GLY A 52 2.29 -0.92 22.63
C GLY A 52 2.34 -2.30 22.00
N ILE A 53 3.43 -3.03 22.24
CA ILE A 53 3.57 -4.44 21.82
C ILE A 53 2.47 -5.26 22.51
N HIS A 54 1.86 -6.18 21.74
CA HIS A 54 0.82 -7.04 22.29
C HIS A 54 1.40 -7.95 23.38
N PRO A 55 0.83 -8.00 24.60
CA PRO A 55 1.40 -8.75 25.71
C PRO A 55 1.25 -10.27 25.57
N ASP A 56 0.30 -10.76 24.75
CA ASP A 56 0.10 -12.19 24.55
C ASP A 56 1.32 -12.80 23.86
N ARG A 57 1.87 -13.84 24.46
CA ARG A 57 3.08 -14.54 23.99
C ARG A 57 4.29 -13.63 23.79
N PHE A 58 4.34 -12.50 24.51
CA PHE A 58 5.49 -11.61 24.53
C PHE A 58 6.21 -11.71 25.86
N SER A 59 7.48 -12.08 25.81
CA SER A 59 8.43 -11.92 26.92
C SER A 59 9.78 -11.50 26.33
N TRP A 60 10.57 -10.79 27.11
CA TRP A 60 11.90 -10.36 26.69
C TRP A 60 12.85 -10.53 27.87
N GLU A 61 13.89 -11.35 27.69
CA GLU A 61 14.94 -11.52 28.69
C GLU A 61 15.84 -10.30 28.70
N MET A 62 16.01 -9.69 29.89
CA MET A 62 16.94 -8.59 30.11
C MET A 62 17.95 -8.96 31.17
N LYS A 63 19.23 -8.75 30.86
CA LYS A 63 20.35 -8.89 31.78
C LYS A 63 20.79 -7.54 32.30
N ASN A 64 21.62 -7.53 33.33
CA ASN A 64 22.15 -6.28 33.86
C ASN A 64 22.95 -5.54 32.78
N GLY A 65 22.53 -4.30 32.49
CA GLY A 65 23.13 -3.46 31.44
C GLY A 65 22.46 -3.51 30.08
N ASP A 66 21.46 -4.41 29.88
CA ASP A 66 20.68 -4.44 28.65
C ASP A 66 19.70 -3.27 28.55
N GLU A 67 19.45 -2.82 27.34
CA GLU A 67 18.46 -1.81 27.00
C GLU A 67 17.38 -2.41 26.10
N PHE A 68 16.13 -2.01 26.29
CA PHE A 68 15.02 -2.37 25.44
C PHE A 68 14.33 -1.11 24.91
N GLN A 69 14.37 -0.93 23.59
CA GLN A 69 13.66 0.17 22.92
C GLN A 69 12.23 -0.24 22.64
N THR A 70 11.28 0.42 23.30
CA THR A 70 9.85 0.25 22.98
C THR A 70 9.49 0.93 21.66
N PRO A 71 8.47 0.45 20.94
CA PRO A 71 7.91 1.21 19.82
C PRO A 71 7.43 2.61 20.24
N GLU A 72 7.59 3.57 19.35
CA GLU A 72 7.12 4.94 19.59
C GLU A 72 5.60 5.03 19.40
N ALA A 73 4.91 5.70 20.35
CA ALA A 73 3.51 6.04 20.25
C ALA A 73 3.36 7.52 19.89
N VAL A 74 2.54 7.82 18.90
CA VAL A 74 2.23 9.17 18.47
C VAL A 74 0.81 9.54 18.92
N MET A 75 0.67 10.65 19.63
CA MET A 75 -0.61 11.23 20.01
C MET A 75 -0.80 12.57 19.29
N VAL A 76 -1.98 12.76 18.73
CA VAL A 76 -2.41 14.01 18.08
C VAL A 76 -3.69 14.49 18.73
N TYR A 77 -3.71 15.75 19.12
CA TYR A 77 -4.92 16.48 19.53
C TYR A 77 -5.33 17.46 18.43
N SER A 78 -6.62 17.56 18.16
CA SER A 78 -7.17 18.52 17.23
C SER A 78 -8.47 19.12 17.75
N ASN A 79 -8.56 20.45 17.78
CA ASN A 79 -9.81 21.20 18.01
C ASN A 79 -10.52 21.58 16.69
N ARG A 80 -10.07 21.02 15.55
CA ARG A 80 -10.63 21.23 14.22
C ARG A 80 -11.20 19.93 13.62
N GLY A 81 -11.65 19.04 14.48
CA GLY A 81 -12.23 17.74 14.10
C GLY A 81 -11.23 16.80 13.42
N LEU A 82 -11.78 15.77 12.75
CA LEU A 82 -11.01 14.72 12.07
C LEU A 82 -10.08 15.24 10.96
N ASN A 83 -10.47 16.30 10.24
CA ASN A 83 -9.58 16.89 9.24
C ASN A 83 -8.33 17.50 9.87
N GLY A 84 -8.47 18.21 11.00
CA GLY A 84 -7.35 18.76 11.73
C GLY A 84 -6.40 17.69 12.27
N MET A 85 -6.96 16.61 12.85
CA MET A 85 -6.19 15.43 13.29
C MET A 85 -5.41 14.82 12.13
N SER A 86 -6.06 14.54 11.00
CA SER A 86 -5.42 13.94 9.84
C SER A 86 -4.31 14.82 9.27
N GLN A 87 -4.55 16.12 9.18
CA GLN A 87 -3.53 17.07 8.70
C GLN A 87 -2.30 17.10 9.60
N ALA A 88 -2.46 16.94 10.91
CA ALA A 88 -1.35 16.81 11.85
C ALA A 88 -0.56 15.51 11.62
N PHE A 89 -1.24 14.35 11.51
CA PHE A 89 -0.58 13.09 11.15
C PHE A 89 0.11 13.16 9.79
N HIS A 90 -0.56 13.66 8.76
CA HIS A 90 0.02 13.78 7.42
C HIS A 90 1.28 14.64 7.41
N SER A 91 1.25 15.76 8.11
CA SER A 91 2.42 16.65 8.25
C SER A 91 3.56 15.96 8.98
N LEU A 92 3.27 15.30 10.11
CA LEU A 92 4.26 14.56 10.89
C LEU A 92 4.90 13.43 10.05
N TYR A 93 4.09 12.61 9.41
CA TYR A 93 4.59 11.44 8.67
C TYR A 93 5.38 11.82 7.43
N ARG A 94 4.99 12.87 6.72
CA ARG A 94 5.78 13.38 5.59
C ARG A 94 7.09 14.02 6.04
N ALA A 95 7.07 14.80 7.11
CA ALA A 95 8.24 15.59 7.50
C ALA A 95 9.23 14.83 8.39
N ARG A 96 8.77 13.85 9.18
CA ARG A 96 9.56 13.21 10.25
C ARG A 96 9.68 11.69 10.11
N LEU A 97 8.68 11.01 9.54
CA LEU A 97 8.68 9.56 9.42
C LEU A 97 9.22 9.11 8.06
N ALA A 98 8.58 9.49 6.97
CA ALA A 98 9.09 9.18 5.63
C ALA A 98 10.46 9.82 5.43
N ARG A 99 11.41 9.07 4.88
CA ARG A 99 12.80 9.49 4.73
C ARG A 99 13.33 9.25 3.31
N GLY A 100 14.56 9.64 3.09
CA GLY A 100 15.31 9.37 1.88
C GLY A 100 14.87 10.19 0.67
N TYR A 101 15.32 9.73 -0.50
CA TYR A 101 15.14 10.43 -1.77
C TYR A 101 13.68 10.68 -2.14
N TRP A 102 12.78 9.72 -1.80
CA TRP A 102 11.38 9.76 -2.20
C TRP A 102 10.47 10.51 -1.22
N ARG A 103 10.95 10.99 -0.09
CA ARG A 103 10.14 11.74 0.89
C ARG A 103 9.37 12.91 0.26
N ASP A 104 10.06 13.73 -0.52
CA ASP A 104 9.52 14.98 -1.06
C ASP A 104 9.36 14.95 -2.60
N ARG A 105 9.35 13.76 -3.20
CA ARG A 105 9.25 13.59 -4.65
C ARG A 105 7.95 12.93 -5.07
N PRO A 106 7.22 13.54 -6.03
CA PRO A 106 6.02 12.91 -6.58
C PRO A 106 6.32 11.55 -7.20
N ARG A 107 5.42 10.62 -6.99
CA ARG A 107 5.56 9.24 -7.48
C ARG A 107 5.38 9.18 -9.00
N PRO A 108 6.13 8.32 -9.71
CA PRO A 108 5.89 8.06 -11.12
C PRO A 108 4.53 7.41 -11.32
N ILE A 109 3.90 7.66 -12.48
CA ILE A 109 2.69 6.93 -12.89
C ILE A 109 3.13 5.53 -13.32
N LEU A 110 2.65 4.51 -12.63
CA LEU A 110 3.02 3.12 -12.92
C LEU A 110 1.91 2.34 -13.64
N ILE A 111 2.31 1.22 -14.25
CA ILE A 111 1.43 0.12 -14.59
C ILE A 111 2.01 -1.17 -14.02
N ASN A 112 1.15 -1.94 -13.34
CA ASN A 112 1.46 -3.26 -12.84
C ASN A 112 0.75 -4.29 -13.71
N ASN A 113 1.43 -5.40 -14.05
CA ASN A 113 0.86 -6.43 -14.93
C ASN A 113 -0.06 -7.44 -14.22
N TRP A 114 -0.19 -7.41 -12.88
CA TRP A 114 -0.90 -8.47 -12.16
C TRP A 114 -2.30 -8.72 -12.71
N GLU A 115 -3.20 -7.75 -12.70
CA GLU A 115 -4.57 -7.92 -13.24
C GLU A 115 -4.61 -8.04 -14.80
N ALA A 116 -3.49 -7.84 -15.49
CA ALA A 116 -3.40 -7.99 -16.94
C ALA A 116 -3.06 -9.42 -17.37
N THR A 117 -2.24 -10.14 -16.60
CA THR A 117 -1.66 -11.41 -17.03
C THR A 117 -1.66 -12.48 -15.94
N TYR A 118 -1.72 -12.11 -14.67
CA TYR A 118 -1.41 -13.00 -13.55
C TYR A 118 -0.08 -13.74 -13.82
N PHE A 119 -0.06 -15.07 -13.71
CA PHE A 119 1.13 -15.90 -13.97
C PHE A 119 1.36 -16.19 -15.47
N ASP A 120 0.36 -15.95 -16.34
CA ASP A 120 0.45 -16.24 -17.79
C ASP A 120 1.11 -15.09 -18.54
N PHE A 121 2.42 -14.97 -18.44
CA PHE A 121 3.20 -14.03 -19.21
C PHE A 121 4.54 -14.62 -19.70
N ASN A 122 5.07 -13.97 -20.72
CA ASN A 122 6.43 -14.13 -21.21
C ASN A 122 6.98 -12.75 -21.58
N GLU A 123 8.24 -12.70 -21.99
CA GLU A 123 8.90 -11.44 -22.35
C GLU A 123 8.14 -10.66 -23.43
N GLU A 124 7.60 -11.33 -24.45
CA GLU A 124 6.89 -10.68 -25.56
C GLU A 124 5.62 -9.99 -25.09
N LYS A 125 4.76 -10.70 -24.32
CA LYS A 125 3.54 -10.12 -23.72
C LYS A 125 3.86 -8.91 -22.85
N ILE A 126 4.92 -8.99 -22.04
CA ILE A 126 5.37 -7.87 -21.19
C ILE A 126 5.79 -6.67 -22.03
N LEU A 127 6.59 -6.88 -23.06
CA LEU A 127 7.04 -5.78 -23.94
C LEU A 127 5.91 -5.15 -24.75
N GLU A 128 4.88 -5.91 -25.13
CA GLU A 128 3.67 -5.35 -25.74
C GLU A 128 2.92 -4.41 -24.77
N ILE A 129 2.75 -4.81 -23.49
CA ILE A 129 2.19 -3.96 -22.43
C ILE A 129 3.02 -2.69 -22.26
N VAL A 130 4.33 -2.82 -22.17
CA VAL A 130 5.28 -1.70 -21.99
C VAL A 130 5.18 -0.69 -23.12
N ARG A 131 5.20 -1.14 -24.40
CA ARG A 131 5.09 -0.24 -25.56
C ARG A 131 3.78 0.53 -25.56
N THR A 132 2.67 -0.15 -25.30
CA THR A 132 1.36 0.51 -25.21
C THR A 132 1.30 1.47 -24.02
N ALA A 133 1.75 1.07 -22.84
CA ALA A 133 1.80 1.91 -21.65
C ALA A 133 2.62 3.19 -21.88
N LYS A 134 3.77 3.08 -22.56
CA LYS A 134 4.59 4.23 -22.94
C LYS A 134 3.83 5.23 -23.82
N GLN A 135 3.10 4.72 -24.83
CA GLN A 135 2.27 5.57 -25.71
C GLN A 135 1.15 6.29 -24.95
N LEU A 136 0.67 5.69 -23.86
CA LEU A 136 -0.34 6.27 -22.97
C LEU A 136 0.23 7.26 -21.96
N GLY A 137 1.56 7.46 -21.94
CA GLY A 137 2.23 8.42 -21.05
C GLY A 137 2.56 7.88 -19.66
N ILE A 138 2.49 6.57 -19.45
CA ILE A 138 2.90 5.89 -18.21
C ILE A 138 4.44 5.92 -18.11
N GLU A 139 4.98 5.95 -16.89
CA GLU A 139 6.40 6.24 -16.64
C GLU A 139 7.19 5.05 -16.09
N LEU A 140 6.49 4.11 -15.43
CA LEU A 140 7.08 2.96 -14.74
C LEU A 140 6.27 1.71 -15.04
N PHE A 141 6.95 0.63 -15.43
CA PHE A 141 6.36 -0.72 -15.53
C PHE A 141 6.82 -1.55 -14.31
N VAL A 142 5.89 -2.22 -13.64
CA VAL A 142 6.16 -3.11 -12.51
C VAL A 142 5.80 -4.53 -12.91
N LEU A 143 6.80 -5.42 -12.93
CA LEU A 143 6.62 -6.86 -13.11
C LEU A 143 6.26 -7.47 -11.75
N ASP A 144 5.03 -7.97 -11.64
CA ASP A 144 4.49 -8.58 -10.43
C ASP A 144 4.89 -10.05 -10.28
N ASP A 145 4.23 -10.84 -9.45
CA ASP A 145 4.52 -12.24 -9.13
C ASP A 145 4.62 -13.14 -10.37
N GLY A 146 5.43 -14.21 -10.30
CA GLY A 146 5.54 -15.24 -11.33
C GLY A 146 6.80 -15.17 -12.21
N TRP A 147 7.76 -14.28 -11.93
CA TRP A 147 8.97 -14.10 -12.74
C TRP A 147 10.14 -15.04 -12.36
N PHE A 148 10.06 -15.75 -11.23
CA PHE A 148 11.15 -16.49 -10.61
C PHE A 148 10.86 -17.99 -10.49
N GLY A 149 11.92 -18.80 -10.39
CA GLY A 149 11.86 -20.24 -10.18
C GLY A 149 10.98 -20.97 -11.22
N LYS A 150 10.07 -21.80 -10.71
CA LYS A 150 9.04 -22.51 -11.49
C LYS A 150 7.63 -22.00 -11.18
N ARG A 151 7.51 -20.71 -10.88
CA ARG A 151 6.28 -20.11 -10.39
C ARG A 151 5.27 -19.86 -11.48
N GLU A 152 4.44 -20.87 -11.75
CA GLU A 152 3.31 -20.83 -12.68
C GLU A 152 1.95 -20.63 -11.97
N ASP A 153 1.97 -20.72 -10.64
CA ASP A 153 0.86 -20.50 -9.72
C ASP A 153 1.42 -20.15 -8.33
N ASP A 154 0.56 -20.06 -7.30
CA ASP A 154 0.96 -19.70 -5.95
C ASP A 154 1.42 -20.88 -5.06
N HIS A 155 1.69 -22.07 -5.64
CA HIS A 155 2.03 -23.27 -4.89
C HIS A 155 3.54 -23.51 -4.74
N SER A 156 4.40 -22.83 -5.51
CA SER A 156 5.83 -23.12 -5.58
C SER A 156 6.72 -21.89 -5.55
N SER A 157 8.02 -22.14 -5.40
CA SER A 157 9.17 -21.27 -5.70
C SER A 157 9.36 -20.03 -4.85
N LEU A 158 8.50 -19.69 -3.87
CA LEU A 158 8.85 -18.61 -2.93
C LEU A 158 10.15 -18.98 -2.19
N GLY A 159 11.09 -18.03 -2.21
CA GLY A 159 12.47 -18.24 -1.74
C GLY A 159 13.50 -18.40 -2.87
N ASP A 160 13.06 -18.86 -4.04
CA ASP A 160 13.91 -19.12 -5.21
C ASP A 160 14.06 -17.86 -6.06
N TRP A 161 14.76 -16.85 -5.53
CA TRP A 161 14.92 -15.55 -6.18
C TRP A 161 15.94 -15.61 -7.32
N TYR A 162 15.61 -16.40 -8.36
CA TYR A 162 16.31 -16.43 -9.65
C TYR A 162 15.29 -16.46 -10.80
N PRO A 163 15.60 -15.82 -11.96
CA PRO A 163 14.62 -15.66 -13.02
C PRO A 163 14.17 -16.97 -13.65
N ASN A 164 12.90 -17.07 -14.00
CA ASN A 164 12.39 -18.12 -14.88
C ASN A 164 12.84 -17.81 -16.32
N LEU A 165 13.83 -18.56 -16.83
CA LEU A 165 14.40 -18.32 -18.17
C LEU A 165 13.50 -18.80 -19.30
N GLU A 166 12.46 -19.60 -19.03
CA GLU A 166 11.44 -19.95 -20.04
C GLU A 166 10.54 -18.73 -20.33
N LYS A 167 10.18 -17.98 -19.28
CA LYS A 167 9.42 -16.73 -19.41
C LYS A 167 10.27 -15.54 -19.85
N LEU A 168 11.48 -15.45 -19.33
CA LEU A 168 12.41 -14.33 -19.47
C LEU A 168 13.79 -14.84 -19.90
N PRO A 169 14.01 -15.13 -21.19
CA PRO A 169 15.23 -15.78 -21.67
C PRO A 169 16.54 -15.05 -21.33
N ASP A 170 16.51 -13.71 -21.26
CA ASP A 170 17.67 -12.88 -20.89
C ASP A 170 17.66 -12.49 -19.39
N GLY A 171 16.81 -13.13 -18.59
CA GLY A 171 16.64 -12.86 -17.16
C GLY A 171 16.09 -11.46 -16.85
N ILE A 172 16.12 -11.07 -15.56
CA ILE A 172 15.58 -9.78 -15.12
C ILE A 172 16.37 -8.59 -15.67
N ALA A 173 17.68 -8.69 -15.76
CA ALA A 173 18.51 -7.63 -16.35
C ALA A 173 18.21 -7.42 -17.83
N GLY A 174 17.89 -8.51 -18.57
CA GLY A 174 17.50 -8.45 -19.97
C GLY A 174 16.19 -7.71 -20.18
N ILE A 175 15.12 -8.10 -19.47
CA ILE A 175 13.81 -7.44 -19.60
C ILE A 175 13.88 -5.98 -19.12
N ALA A 176 14.57 -5.70 -18.01
CA ALA A 176 14.77 -4.34 -17.50
C ALA A 176 15.44 -3.42 -18.52
N LYS A 177 16.49 -3.92 -19.22
CA LYS A 177 17.17 -3.21 -20.30
C LYS A 177 16.22 -2.90 -21.46
N LYS A 178 15.36 -3.85 -21.84
CA LYS A 178 14.37 -3.68 -22.93
C LYS A 178 13.29 -2.65 -22.52
N VAL A 179 12.81 -2.68 -21.29
CA VAL A 179 11.88 -1.67 -20.75
C VAL A 179 12.52 -0.29 -20.73
N ALA A 180 13.79 -0.19 -20.30
CA ALA A 180 14.53 1.06 -20.30
C ALA A 180 14.76 1.60 -21.74
N ALA A 181 14.95 0.73 -22.74
CA ALA A 181 15.06 1.12 -24.13
C ALA A 181 13.77 1.73 -24.70
N GLU A 182 12.60 1.32 -24.19
CA GLU A 182 11.32 1.97 -24.49
C GLU A 182 11.14 3.31 -23.70
N GLY A 183 12.12 3.70 -22.88
CA GLY A 183 12.12 4.94 -22.11
C GLY A 183 11.20 4.90 -20.88
N MET A 184 11.00 3.75 -20.29
CA MET A 184 10.25 3.55 -19.05
C MET A 184 11.19 3.07 -17.93
N LYS A 185 10.82 3.39 -16.70
CA LYS A 185 11.41 2.82 -15.49
C LYS A 185 10.94 1.38 -15.31
N PHE A 186 11.73 0.60 -14.55
CA PHE A 186 11.41 -0.81 -14.29
C PHE A 186 11.32 -1.07 -12.78
N GLY A 187 10.25 -1.75 -12.38
CA GLY A 187 9.99 -2.21 -11.03
C GLY A 187 9.78 -3.72 -10.96
N LEU A 188 10.00 -4.28 -9.77
CA LEU A 188 9.92 -5.71 -9.55
C LEU A 188 9.23 -6.01 -8.21
N TRP A 189 8.39 -7.03 -8.20
CA TRP A 189 7.74 -7.58 -7.02
C TRP A 189 8.61 -8.63 -6.34
N PHE A 190 8.59 -8.63 -5.00
CA PHE A 190 9.19 -9.64 -4.15
C PHE A 190 8.27 -9.96 -2.97
N GLU A 191 8.32 -11.21 -2.49
CA GLU A 191 7.73 -11.64 -1.22
C GLU A 191 8.81 -12.33 -0.35
N PRO A 192 9.81 -11.58 0.13
CA PRO A 192 11.03 -12.16 0.65
C PRO A 192 10.91 -12.78 2.05
N GLU A 193 9.79 -12.55 2.73
CA GLU A 193 9.52 -13.11 4.06
C GLU A 193 8.88 -14.50 4.00
N MET A 194 8.55 -15.00 2.80
CA MET A 194 7.82 -16.25 2.60
C MET A 194 8.67 -17.30 1.88
N ILE A 195 8.30 -18.57 2.07
CA ILE A 195 8.93 -19.71 1.43
C ILE A 195 7.88 -20.75 1.06
N SER A 196 8.00 -21.37 -0.10
CA SER A 196 7.20 -22.53 -0.50
C SER A 196 7.91 -23.83 -0.12
N GLU A 197 7.18 -24.83 0.32
CA GLU A 197 7.78 -26.20 0.51
C GLU A 197 8.33 -26.74 -0.82
N ASP A 198 7.65 -26.46 -1.94
CA ASP A 198 8.17 -26.71 -3.28
C ASP A 198 9.04 -25.53 -3.74
N SER A 199 10.19 -25.38 -3.12
CA SER A 199 11.27 -24.47 -3.53
C SER A 199 12.63 -25.13 -3.33
N ASP A 200 13.63 -24.69 -4.07
CA ASP A 200 15.01 -25.16 -3.88
C ASP A 200 15.55 -24.67 -2.52
N LEU A 201 15.15 -23.47 -2.11
CA LEU A 201 15.53 -22.95 -0.81
C LEU A 201 15.01 -23.82 0.34
N TYR A 202 13.75 -24.23 0.31
CA TYR A 202 13.20 -25.08 1.37
C TYR A 202 13.86 -26.47 1.38
N ARG A 203 14.12 -27.06 0.22
CA ARG A 203 14.84 -28.35 0.12
C ARG A 203 16.25 -28.26 0.71
N ALA A 204 16.92 -27.13 0.56
CA ALA A 204 18.26 -26.88 1.10
C ALA A 204 18.23 -26.54 2.61
N HIS A 205 17.23 -25.79 3.04
CA HIS A 205 17.14 -25.21 4.40
C HIS A 205 15.72 -25.28 4.96
N PRO A 206 15.17 -26.48 5.23
CA PRO A 206 13.82 -26.62 5.80
C PRO A 206 13.72 -26.00 7.21
N ASP A 207 14.84 -25.88 7.92
CA ASP A 207 14.95 -25.26 9.24
C ASP A 207 14.89 -23.73 9.24
N TRP A 208 14.86 -23.11 8.05
CA TRP A 208 14.70 -21.65 7.91
C TRP A 208 13.25 -21.19 7.96
N ALA A 209 12.29 -22.10 7.80
CA ALA A 209 10.89 -21.79 7.99
C ALA A 209 10.49 -21.90 9.47
N PHE A 210 9.57 -21.05 9.92
CA PHE A 210 8.93 -21.23 11.21
C PHE A 210 8.17 -22.55 11.27
N ALA A 211 8.54 -23.40 12.22
CA ALA A 211 7.87 -24.68 12.44
C ALA A 211 7.98 -25.10 13.90
N ILE A 212 6.86 -25.45 14.51
CA ILE A 212 6.85 -25.99 15.89
C ILE A 212 7.26 -27.47 15.84
N PRO A 213 8.28 -27.90 16.58
CA PRO A 213 8.72 -29.30 16.56
C PRO A 213 7.58 -30.27 16.85
N GLY A 214 7.45 -31.30 15.99
CA GLY A 214 6.43 -32.35 16.11
C GLY A 214 5.02 -31.92 15.67
N ARG A 215 4.84 -30.75 15.07
CA ARG A 215 3.58 -30.32 14.45
C ARG A 215 3.72 -30.22 12.93
N VAL A 216 2.64 -30.51 12.21
CA VAL A 216 2.56 -30.24 10.78
C VAL A 216 2.44 -28.73 10.59
N PRO A 217 3.27 -28.11 9.74
CA PRO A 217 3.16 -26.69 9.45
C PRO A 217 1.79 -26.33 8.90
N ASN A 218 1.25 -25.19 9.34
CA ASN A 218 -0.01 -24.67 8.83
C ASN A 218 0.26 -23.78 7.62
N HIS A 219 -0.21 -24.21 6.45
CA HIS A 219 -0.13 -23.42 5.23
C HIS A 219 -1.25 -22.37 5.19
N SER A 220 -0.90 -21.16 4.79
CA SER A 220 -1.86 -20.15 4.39
C SER A 220 -1.37 -19.58 3.06
N ARG A 221 -2.25 -19.53 2.06
CA ARG A 221 -1.88 -19.22 0.67
C ARG A 221 -0.73 -20.08 0.12
N ASN A 222 -0.74 -21.38 0.46
CA ASN A 222 0.24 -22.38 0.01
C ASN A 222 1.70 -22.07 0.36
N GLN A 223 1.95 -21.24 1.39
CA GLN A 223 3.29 -20.81 1.76
C GLN A 223 3.53 -20.86 3.27
N LEU A 224 4.81 -20.90 3.65
CA LEU A 224 5.32 -20.81 5.01
C LEU A 224 6.04 -19.48 5.22
N VAL A 225 6.38 -19.18 6.47
CA VAL A 225 7.08 -17.93 6.85
C VAL A 225 8.55 -18.25 7.13
N LEU A 226 9.46 -17.50 6.52
CA LEU A 226 10.89 -17.56 6.84
C LEU A 226 11.17 -16.98 8.23
N ASP A 227 12.12 -17.58 8.93
CA ASP A 227 12.57 -17.11 10.24
C ASP A 227 13.48 -15.90 10.13
N MET A 228 12.89 -14.70 10.08
CA MET A 228 13.64 -13.44 10.02
C MET A 228 14.40 -13.10 11.30
N THR A 229 14.27 -13.90 12.37
CA THR A 229 15.12 -13.75 13.56
C THR A 229 16.55 -14.22 13.29
N ARG A 230 16.75 -15.09 12.29
CA ARG A 230 18.03 -15.68 11.88
C ARG A 230 18.83 -14.69 11.02
N GLU A 231 20.10 -14.55 11.34
CA GLU A 231 21.00 -13.71 10.56
C GLU A 231 21.32 -14.33 9.19
N ASP A 232 21.53 -15.64 9.12
CA ASP A 232 21.82 -16.37 7.88
C ASP A 232 20.69 -16.26 6.85
N VAL A 233 19.43 -16.29 7.28
CA VAL A 233 18.26 -16.02 6.43
C VAL A 233 18.30 -14.59 5.86
N ARG A 234 18.54 -13.59 6.72
CA ARG A 234 18.61 -12.20 6.30
C ARG A 234 19.80 -11.92 5.36
N GLU A 235 20.97 -12.53 5.61
CA GLU A 235 22.14 -12.40 4.72
C GLU A 235 21.84 -13.00 3.34
N TYR A 236 21.26 -14.20 3.28
CA TYR A 236 20.84 -14.82 2.02
C TYR A 236 19.91 -13.90 1.23
N LEU A 237 18.85 -13.42 1.85
CA LEU A 237 17.88 -12.52 1.20
C LEU A 237 18.55 -11.22 0.75
N LEU A 238 19.38 -10.61 1.60
CA LEU A 238 20.09 -9.39 1.26
C LEU A 238 20.99 -9.57 0.03
N GLU A 239 21.73 -10.67 -0.03
CA GLU A 239 22.61 -10.96 -1.17
C GLU A 239 21.80 -11.12 -2.45
N ARG A 240 20.73 -11.94 -2.41
CA ARG A 240 19.86 -12.21 -3.58
C ARG A 240 19.18 -10.94 -4.08
N LEU A 241 18.50 -10.20 -3.21
CA LEU A 241 17.81 -8.99 -3.59
C LEU A 241 18.79 -7.90 -4.07
N THR A 242 19.94 -7.75 -3.38
CA THR A 242 20.98 -6.81 -3.79
C THR A 242 21.47 -7.07 -5.21
N THR A 243 21.77 -8.33 -5.53
CA THR A 243 22.25 -8.72 -6.86
C THR A 243 21.22 -8.37 -7.93
N ILE A 244 19.95 -8.74 -7.73
CA ILE A 244 18.90 -8.48 -8.71
C ILE A 244 18.67 -6.97 -8.88
N VAL A 245 18.54 -6.23 -7.78
CA VAL A 245 18.27 -4.78 -7.82
C VAL A 245 19.42 -4.03 -8.51
N HIS A 246 20.68 -4.43 -8.22
CA HIS A 246 21.87 -3.84 -8.81
C HIS A 246 21.99 -4.15 -10.32
N ASP A 247 21.93 -5.43 -10.68
CA ASP A 247 22.22 -5.89 -12.04
C ASP A 247 21.14 -5.47 -13.04
N ALA A 248 19.88 -5.50 -12.60
CA ALA A 248 18.74 -5.07 -13.40
C ALA A 248 18.47 -3.56 -13.31
N LYS A 249 19.23 -2.80 -12.50
CA LYS A 249 19.03 -1.36 -12.29
C LYS A 249 17.57 -1.02 -11.95
N ILE A 250 17.01 -1.73 -10.98
CA ILE A 250 15.62 -1.60 -10.56
C ILE A 250 15.35 -0.18 -10.03
N ASP A 251 14.25 0.44 -10.48
CA ASP A 251 13.80 1.76 -10.00
C ASP A 251 12.76 1.66 -8.87
N TYR A 252 12.08 0.51 -8.75
CA TYR A 252 10.95 0.32 -7.85
C TYR A 252 10.88 -1.13 -7.36
N VAL A 253 10.61 -1.31 -6.07
CA VAL A 253 10.39 -2.61 -5.44
C VAL A 253 9.03 -2.62 -4.77
N LYS A 254 8.15 -3.56 -5.16
CA LYS A 254 6.95 -3.93 -4.42
C LYS A 254 7.29 -5.09 -3.50
N TRP A 255 7.30 -4.84 -2.19
CA TRP A 255 7.60 -5.82 -1.16
C TRP A 255 6.32 -6.32 -0.53
N ASP A 256 5.98 -7.57 -0.77
CA ASP A 256 4.74 -8.19 -0.32
C ASP A 256 4.94 -9.14 0.85
N MET A 257 3.84 -9.45 1.54
CA MET A 257 3.72 -10.47 2.59
C MET A 257 2.30 -11.01 2.60
N ASN A 258 2.05 -12.17 2.02
CA ASN A 258 0.70 -12.63 1.72
C ASN A 258 0.12 -13.62 2.74
N ARG A 259 0.71 -13.74 3.92
CA ARG A 259 0.12 -14.52 5.01
C ARG A 259 0.48 -13.97 6.38
N SER A 260 -0.36 -14.28 7.37
CA SER A 260 -0.05 -14.02 8.77
C SER A 260 0.89 -15.08 9.35
N ILE A 261 1.65 -14.73 10.38
CA ILE A 261 2.47 -15.68 11.16
C ILE A 261 1.53 -16.44 12.11
N THR A 262 1.46 -17.76 11.95
CA THR A 262 0.60 -18.64 12.78
C THR A 262 1.41 -19.48 13.74
N GLU A 263 2.44 -20.18 13.28
CA GLU A 263 3.40 -20.90 14.11
C GLU A 263 4.64 -20.03 14.35
N CYS A 264 4.60 -19.22 15.39
CA CYS A 264 5.72 -18.39 15.75
C CYS A 264 6.67 -19.15 16.68
N TYR A 265 7.61 -19.88 16.06
CA TYR A 265 8.64 -20.63 16.75
C TYR A 265 9.92 -20.61 15.90
N SER A 266 11.01 -20.14 16.51
CA SER A 266 12.34 -20.13 15.88
C SER A 266 13.19 -21.28 16.43
N SER A 267 13.66 -22.15 15.54
CA SER A 267 14.62 -23.21 15.90
C SER A 267 15.99 -22.66 16.33
N ALA A 268 16.28 -21.41 16.01
CA ALA A 268 17.53 -20.74 16.37
C ALA A 268 17.52 -20.13 17.78
N LEU A 269 16.35 -20.07 18.44
CA LEU A 269 16.23 -19.54 19.80
C LEU A 269 15.93 -20.65 20.81
N PRO A 270 16.49 -20.59 22.04
CA PRO A 270 16.17 -21.53 23.09
C PRO A 270 14.71 -21.41 23.55
N ALA A 271 14.21 -22.43 24.24
CA ALA A 271 12.79 -22.54 24.61
C ALA A 271 12.28 -21.38 25.49
N ASP A 272 13.12 -20.87 26.37
CA ASP A 272 12.83 -19.75 27.29
C ASP A 272 12.77 -18.38 26.57
N ARG A 273 13.28 -18.28 25.33
CA ARG A 273 13.28 -17.06 24.54
C ARG A 273 12.26 -17.06 23.39
N GLN A 274 11.40 -18.07 23.31
CA GLN A 274 10.38 -18.12 22.26
C GLN A 274 9.35 -16.98 22.33
N GLY A 275 9.15 -16.36 23.49
CA GLY A 275 8.32 -15.15 23.65
C GLY A 275 8.90 -13.89 22.97
N GLU A 276 10.16 -13.93 22.52
CA GLU A 276 10.79 -12.82 21.81
C GLU A 276 10.59 -12.89 20.28
N VAL A 277 10.16 -14.05 19.75
CA VAL A 277 10.21 -14.36 18.30
C VAL A 277 9.43 -13.36 17.47
N TYR A 278 8.19 -13.00 17.84
CA TYR A 278 7.40 -12.02 17.07
C TYR A 278 8.09 -10.66 16.97
N HIS A 279 8.66 -10.17 18.07
CA HIS A 279 9.34 -8.89 18.06
C HIS A 279 10.67 -8.95 17.29
N ARG A 280 11.46 -10.01 17.51
CA ARG A 280 12.72 -10.24 16.78
C ARG A 280 12.51 -10.39 15.28
N TYR A 281 11.40 -11.02 14.87
CA TYR A 281 11.02 -11.12 13.47
C TYR A 281 10.90 -9.73 12.84
N ILE A 282 10.15 -8.82 13.47
CA ILE A 282 9.96 -7.46 12.95
C ILE A 282 11.26 -6.67 12.96
N LEU A 283 12.11 -6.83 13.98
CA LEU A 283 13.45 -6.22 13.98
C LEU A 283 14.31 -6.76 12.82
N GLY A 284 14.19 -8.05 12.50
CA GLY A 284 14.86 -8.66 11.33
C GLY A 284 14.36 -8.12 10.00
N VAL A 285 13.04 -7.90 9.86
CA VAL A 285 12.44 -7.25 8.69
C VAL A 285 12.95 -5.81 8.54
N TYR A 286 13.00 -5.06 9.64
CA TYR A 286 13.53 -3.69 9.65
C TYR A 286 15.01 -3.63 9.28
N ASP A 287 15.82 -4.57 9.80
CA ASP A 287 17.25 -4.69 9.44
C ASP A 287 17.41 -4.88 7.92
N LEU A 288 16.67 -5.78 7.32
CA LEU A 288 16.74 -6.04 5.88
C LEU A 288 16.29 -4.83 5.05
N TYR A 289 15.18 -4.16 5.44
CA TYR A 289 14.76 -2.91 4.82
C TYR A 289 15.81 -1.80 4.96
N GLU A 290 16.39 -1.61 6.16
CA GLU A 290 17.41 -0.60 6.42
C GLU A 290 18.60 -0.77 5.50
N ARG A 291 19.09 -2.01 5.40
CA ARG A 291 20.28 -2.34 4.60
C ARG A 291 20.01 -2.18 3.11
N LEU A 292 18.84 -2.57 2.61
CA LEU A 292 18.46 -2.42 1.21
C LEU A 292 18.20 -0.96 0.83
N THR A 293 17.43 -0.22 1.64
CA THR A 293 17.10 1.19 1.35
C THR A 293 18.33 2.10 1.47
N SER A 294 19.28 1.77 2.36
CA SER A 294 20.55 2.48 2.47
C SER A 294 21.47 2.21 1.28
N ARG A 295 21.48 0.97 0.77
CA ARG A 295 22.27 0.58 -0.41
C ARG A 295 21.68 1.14 -1.71
N PHE A 296 20.36 1.24 -1.81
CA PHE A 296 19.63 1.68 -2.99
C PHE A 296 18.74 2.90 -2.71
N PRO A 297 19.29 4.07 -2.33
CA PRO A 297 18.50 5.21 -1.85
C PRO A 297 17.59 5.83 -2.91
N HIS A 298 17.80 5.52 -4.20
CA HIS A 298 16.98 6.03 -5.31
C HIS A 298 15.87 5.06 -5.72
N VAL A 299 15.89 3.82 -5.24
CA VAL A 299 14.81 2.86 -5.48
C VAL A 299 13.59 3.23 -4.64
N LEU A 300 12.43 3.26 -5.26
CA LEU A 300 11.17 3.47 -4.56
C LEU A 300 10.66 2.13 -4.04
N PHE A 301 10.60 2.00 -2.71
CA PHE A 301 10.00 0.83 -2.07
C PHE A 301 8.53 1.09 -1.77
N GLU A 302 7.69 0.12 -2.11
CA GLU A 302 6.29 0.03 -1.71
C GLU A 302 6.10 -1.20 -0.84
N SER A 303 5.52 -1.05 0.35
CA SER A 303 5.11 -2.18 1.17
C SER A 303 3.73 -2.68 0.75
N CYS A 304 3.56 -4.00 0.75
CA CYS A 304 2.31 -4.69 0.54
C CYS A 304 2.17 -5.84 1.56
N ALA A 305 0.95 -6.21 1.92
CA ALA A 305 0.69 -7.41 2.70
C ALA A 305 -0.75 -7.86 2.43
N SER A 306 -0.97 -8.57 1.31
CA SER A 306 -2.32 -8.81 0.77
C SER A 306 -3.13 -7.50 0.74
N GLY A 307 -2.57 -6.49 0.13
CA GLY A 307 -3.06 -5.11 0.23
C GLY A 307 -2.52 -4.37 1.45
N GLY A 308 -3.39 -3.67 2.16
CA GLY A 308 -3.03 -2.76 3.26
C GLY A 308 -2.90 -3.40 4.64
N SER A 309 -2.82 -4.73 4.76
CA SER A 309 -2.81 -5.40 6.08
C SER A 309 -1.62 -4.97 6.96
N ARG A 310 -0.56 -4.45 6.36
CA ARG A 310 0.63 -3.93 7.05
C ARG A 310 0.94 -2.49 6.60
N PHE A 311 -0.11 -1.72 6.37
CA PHE A 311 0.00 -0.27 6.16
C PHE A 311 0.14 0.41 7.50
N ASP A 312 1.37 0.58 7.98
CA ASP A 312 1.68 1.08 9.31
C ASP A 312 2.86 2.07 9.28
N PRO A 313 3.04 2.90 10.34
CA PRO A 313 4.13 3.87 10.38
C PRO A 313 5.52 3.25 10.49
N GLY A 314 5.64 2.02 11.01
CA GLY A 314 6.93 1.32 11.09
C GLY A 314 7.50 1.06 9.70
N LEU A 315 6.68 0.50 8.78
CA LEU A 315 7.11 0.29 7.40
C LEU A 315 7.19 1.59 6.58
N LEU A 316 6.33 2.60 6.86
CA LEU A 316 6.46 3.90 6.18
C LEU A 316 7.79 4.60 6.42
N TYR A 317 8.50 4.26 7.48
CA TYR A 317 9.85 4.76 7.72
C TYR A 317 10.84 4.30 6.64
N TYR A 318 10.65 3.10 6.10
CA TYR A 318 11.50 2.49 5.07
C TYR A 318 10.91 2.61 3.67
N ALA A 319 9.64 2.28 3.53
CA ALA A 319 8.88 2.30 2.28
C ALA A 319 7.89 3.48 2.30
N PRO A 320 8.15 4.59 1.59
CA PRO A 320 7.38 5.82 1.71
C PRO A 320 5.98 5.75 1.08
N GLN A 321 5.60 4.59 0.55
CA GLN A 321 4.25 4.26 0.11
C GLN A 321 3.91 2.81 0.41
N ALA A 322 2.62 2.50 0.48
CA ALA A 322 2.09 1.17 0.68
C ALA A 322 0.92 0.89 -0.26
N TRP A 323 0.78 -0.35 -0.69
CA TRP A 323 -0.42 -0.80 -1.39
C TRP A 323 -1.60 -0.77 -0.43
N THR A 324 -2.65 -0.02 -0.78
CA THR A 324 -3.71 0.33 0.16
C THR A 324 -4.70 -0.82 0.36
N SER A 325 -4.99 -1.57 -0.70
CA SER A 325 -5.88 -2.74 -0.67
C SER A 325 -5.84 -3.48 -2.01
N ASP A 326 -5.92 -4.82 -1.96
CA ASP A 326 -6.13 -5.66 -3.15
C ASP A 326 -7.55 -5.51 -3.73
N ASP A 327 -8.50 -4.95 -2.96
CA ASP A 327 -9.77 -4.55 -3.53
C ASP A 327 -9.58 -3.24 -4.31
N THR A 328 -9.46 -3.40 -5.63
CA THR A 328 -9.23 -2.33 -6.59
C THR A 328 -10.53 -1.73 -7.15
N ASP A 329 -11.70 -2.22 -6.72
CA ASP A 329 -12.99 -1.65 -7.14
C ASP A 329 -13.11 -0.18 -6.73
N ALA A 330 -13.45 0.69 -7.68
CA ALA A 330 -13.49 2.12 -7.44
C ALA A 330 -14.52 2.55 -6.39
N VAL A 331 -15.63 1.81 -6.23
CA VAL A 331 -16.65 2.12 -5.22
C VAL A 331 -16.15 1.77 -3.83
N GLU A 332 -15.54 0.60 -3.67
CA GLU A 332 -14.94 0.20 -2.38
C GLU A 332 -13.73 1.07 -2.04
N ARG A 333 -12.91 1.44 -3.02
CA ARG A 333 -11.78 2.35 -2.84
C ARG A 333 -12.18 3.73 -2.32
N CYS A 334 -13.40 4.20 -2.60
CA CYS A 334 -13.94 5.41 -1.96
C CYS A 334 -13.89 5.31 -0.43
N LYS A 335 -14.30 4.17 0.14
CA LYS A 335 -14.30 3.93 1.59
C LYS A 335 -12.90 3.63 2.12
N ILE A 336 -12.15 2.77 1.40
CA ILE A 336 -10.80 2.35 1.77
C ILE A 336 -9.87 3.55 1.85
N GLN A 337 -9.79 4.38 0.80
CA GLN A 337 -8.91 5.55 0.76
C GLN A 337 -9.36 6.64 1.73
N TYR A 338 -10.67 6.81 1.94
CA TYR A 338 -11.19 7.71 2.96
C TYR A 338 -10.72 7.30 4.35
N GLY A 339 -10.86 6.01 4.71
CA GLY A 339 -10.42 5.48 6.00
C GLY A 339 -8.91 5.59 6.18
N THR A 340 -8.13 5.17 5.18
CA THR A 340 -6.67 5.25 5.21
C THR A 340 -6.18 6.69 5.39
N SER A 341 -6.83 7.65 4.72
CA SER A 341 -6.49 9.08 4.82
C SER A 341 -6.77 9.71 6.18
N LEU A 342 -7.40 9.01 7.12
CA LEU A 342 -7.54 9.51 8.51
C LEU A 342 -6.19 9.69 9.17
N VAL A 343 -5.21 8.86 8.83
CA VAL A 343 -3.87 8.87 9.42
C VAL A 343 -2.78 9.10 8.38
N TYR A 344 -2.90 8.50 7.21
CA TYR A 344 -1.81 8.43 6.24
C TYR A 344 -1.95 9.48 5.13
N PRO A 345 -0.83 10.15 4.74
CA PRO A 345 -0.86 11.15 3.68
C PRO A 345 -1.14 10.52 2.30
N VAL A 346 -1.73 11.28 1.41
CA VAL A 346 -2.06 10.85 0.04
C VAL A 346 -0.81 10.33 -0.71
N SER A 347 0.37 10.88 -0.44
CA SER A 347 1.64 10.45 -1.04
C SER A 347 2.08 9.04 -0.66
N SER A 348 1.44 8.42 0.33
CA SER A 348 1.75 7.06 0.79
C SER A 348 0.74 6.00 0.37
N MET A 349 -0.39 6.38 -0.23
CA MET A 349 -1.49 5.46 -0.55
C MET A 349 -1.41 5.00 -2.01
N GLY A 350 -1.06 3.73 -2.26
CA GLY A 350 -1.13 3.10 -3.60
C GLY A 350 -2.57 3.07 -4.13
N SER A 351 -2.80 3.60 -5.33
CA SER A 351 -4.13 3.66 -5.93
C SER A 351 -4.07 3.52 -7.44
N HIS A 352 -4.70 2.45 -7.96
CA HIS A 352 -4.65 2.10 -9.37
C HIS A 352 -6.02 2.11 -10.04
N VAL A 353 -6.03 2.40 -11.33
CA VAL A 353 -7.14 2.18 -12.24
C VAL A 353 -7.08 0.71 -12.66
N SER A 354 -8.00 -0.09 -12.12
CA SER A 354 -8.06 -1.54 -12.31
C SER A 354 -8.78 -1.97 -13.58
N ALA A 355 -8.68 -3.28 -13.89
CA ALA A 355 -9.49 -3.93 -14.91
C ALA A 355 -10.99 -3.95 -14.55
N VAL A 356 -11.85 -4.18 -15.53
CA VAL A 356 -13.28 -4.46 -15.35
C VAL A 356 -13.70 -5.63 -16.24
N PRO A 357 -14.61 -6.52 -15.75
CA PRO A 357 -15.16 -6.56 -14.40
C PRO A 357 -14.08 -6.64 -13.32
N ASN A 358 -14.27 -5.96 -12.19
CA ASN A 358 -13.31 -6.03 -11.08
C ASN A 358 -13.19 -7.47 -10.57
N HIS A 359 -11.96 -7.96 -10.35
CA HIS A 359 -11.73 -9.36 -10.01
C HIS A 359 -12.19 -9.74 -8.58
N GLN A 360 -12.31 -8.78 -7.66
CA GLN A 360 -12.76 -9.02 -6.28
C GLN A 360 -14.30 -9.04 -6.18
N VAL A 361 -14.96 -8.04 -6.74
CA VAL A 361 -16.40 -7.82 -6.53
C VAL A 361 -17.24 -7.96 -7.82
N LEU A 362 -16.61 -8.28 -8.96
CA LEU A 362 -17.24 -8.46 -10.27
C LEU A 362 -18.04 -7.24 -10.78
N ARG A 363 -17.76 -6.06 -10.23
CA ARG A 363 -18.44 -4.83 -10.62
C ARG A 363 -17.81 -4.20 -11.85
N ASN A 364 -18.65 -3.63 -12.72
CA ASN A 364 -18.20 -2.78 -13.82
C ASN A 364 -18.38 -1.30 -13.44
N THR A 365 -17.32 -0.55 -13.46
CA THR A 365 -17.30 0.90 -13.25
C THR A 365 -16.68 1.60 -14.46
N SER A 366 -17.10 2.85 -14.73
CA SER A 366 -16.54 3.59 -15.85
C SER A 366 -15.04 3.87 -15.64
N LEU A 367 -14.27 3.90 -16.73
CA LEU A 367 -12.86 4.25 -16.72
C LEU A 367 -12.64 5.63 -16.06
N LYS A 368 -13.58 6.57 -16.26
CA LYS A 368 -13.55 7.88 -15.61
C LYS A 368 -13.65 7.76 -14.08
N MET A 369 -14.60 7.00 -13.54
CA MET A 369 -14.78 6.84 -12.10
C MET A 369 -13.54 6.19 -11.47
N ARG A 370 -13.00 5.15 -12.09
CA ARG A 370 -11.79 4.48 -11.61
C ARG A 370 -10.62 5.46 -11.49
N ALA A 371 -10.41 6.31 -12.50
CA ALA A 371 -9.36 7.32 -12.48
C ALA A 371 -9.61 8.41 -11.44
N ASP A 372 -10.85 8.90 -11.32
CA ASP A 372 -11.20 9.98 -10.40
C ASP A 372 -10.95 9.60 -8.93
N VAL A 373 -11.18 8.33 -8.57
CA VAL A 373 -10.83 7.79 -7.25
C VAL A 373 -9.31 7.59 -7.14
N ALA A 374 -8.68 7.01 -8.16
CA ALA A 374 -7.25 6.69 -8.14
C ALA A 374 -6.35 7.92 -8.10
N TYR A 375 -6.78 9.08 -8.59
CA TYR A 375 -5.99 10.34 -8.52
C TYR A 375 -5.58 10.71 -7.10
N PHE A 376 -6.38 10.38 -6.09
CA PHE A 376 -6.06 10.69 -4.69
C PHE A 376 -5.22 9.59 -4.03
N GLY A 377 -4.06 9.34 -4.63
CA GLY A 377 -3.06 8.39 -4.19
C GLY A 377 -1.76 8.50 -4.99
N THR A 378 -0.93 7.45 -4.90
CA THR A 378 0.19 7.21 -5.81
C THR A 378 -0.36 6.50 -7.05
N PHE A 379 -0.71 7.30 -8.03
CA PHE A 379 -1.54 6.92 -9.17
C PHE A 379 -0.86 5.91 -10.10
N GLY A 380 -1.61 4.89 -10.50
CA GLY A 380 -1.16 3.89 -11.46
C GLY A 380 -2.32 3.17 -12.16
N TYR A 381 -1.97 2.16 -12.93
CA TYR A 381 -2.87 1.29 -13.67
C TYR A 381 -2.59 -0.18 -13.35
N GLU A 382 -3.63 -0.98 -13.33
CA GLU A 382 -3.56 -2.43 -13.14
C GLU A 382 -4.61 -3.08 -14.05
N LEU A 383 -4.30 -3.14 -15.35
CA LEU A 383 -5.16 -3.63 -16.41
C LEU A 383 -4.33 -3.94 -17.67
N ASN A 384 -4.90 -4.69 -18.61
CA ASN A 384 -4.26 -4.92 -19.91
C ASN A 384 -4.51 -3.72 -20.85
N PRO A 385 -3.52 -2.87 -21.15
CA PRO A 385 -3.71 -1.70 -22.00
C PRO A 385 -3.91 -2.08 -23.49
N ASN A 386 -3.58 -3.32 -23.87
CA ASN A 386 -3.73 -3.80 -25.26
C ASN A 386 -5.19 -4.16 -25.59
N SER A 387 -6.01 -4.47 -24.56
CA SER A 387 -7.43 -4.78 -24.74
C SER A 387 -8.33 -3.54 -24.82
N LEU A 388 -7.78 -2.35 -24.59
CA LEU A 388 -8.53 -1.10 -24.57
C LEU A 388 -8.92 -0.63 -25.97
N THR A 389 -10.13 -0.08 -26.09
CA THR A 389 -10.57 0.64 -27.27
C THR A 389 -9.75 1.93 -27.48
N GLU A 390 -9.76 2.47 -28.70
CA GLU A 390 -9.06 3.73 -28.99
C GLU A 390 -9.61 4.89 -28.15
N ALA A 391 -10.90 4.94 -27.88
CA ALA A 391 -11.52 5.94 -27.02
C ALA A 391 -11.01 5.86 -25.56
N GLU A 392 -10.83 4.66 -25.04
CA GLU A 392 -10.27 4.43 -23.70
C GLU A 392 -8.79 4.79 -23.66
N ARG A 393 -8.00 4.47 -24.68
CA ARG A 393 -6.59 4.87 -24.81
C ARG A 393 -6.44 6.40 -24.79
N GLU A 394 -7.26 7.11 -25.55
CA GLU A 394 -7.29 8.57 -25.55
C GLU A 394 -7.74 9.14 -24.18
N ALA A 395 -8.66 8.47 -23.49
CA ALA A 395 -9.02 8.85 -22.14
C ALA A 395 -7.84 8.68 -21.16
N ILE A 396 -7.10 7.57 -21.23
CA ILE A 396 -5.91 7.32 -20.40
C ILE A 396 -4.81 8.36 -20.68
N LYS A 397 -4.55 8.72 -21.93
CA LYS A 397 -3.59 9.81 -22.25
C LYS A 397 -3.96 11.11 -21.55
N LYS A 398 -5.24 11.46 -21.49
CA LYS A 398 -5.73 12.63 -20.76
C LYS A 398 -5.57 12.48 -19.25
N GLN A 399 -5.82 11.28 -18.70
CA GLN A 399 -5.66 10.96 -17.29
C GLN A 399 -4.19 11.08 -16.86
N THR A 400 -3.27 10.52 -17.62
CA THR A 400 -1.83 10.59 -17.34
C THR A 400 -1.30 12.02 -17.45
N ALA A 401 -1.74 12.78 -18.46
CA ALA A 401 -1.39 14.19 -18.60
C ALA A 401 -1.89 15.02 -17.41
N PHE A 402 -3.16 14.83 -17.02
CA PHE A 402 -3.74 15.47 -15.84
C PHE A 402 -2.95 15.15 -14.56
N MET A 403 -2.63 13.87 -14.35
CA MET A 403 -1.88 13.47 -13.16
C MET A 403 -0.46 14.06 -13.15
N LYS A 404 0.25 14.09 -14.29
CA LYS A 404 1.57 14.72 -14.40
C LYS A 404 1.55 16.22 -14.04
N GLU A 405 0.50 16.93 -14.44
CA GLU A 405 0.34 18.35 -14.12
C GLU A 405 0.02 18.57 -12.64
N HIS A 406 -0.76 17.69 -12.02
CA HIS A 406 -1.36 17.96 -10.71
C HIS A 406 -0.82 17.07 -9.57
N ARG A 407 -0.01 16.05 -9.84
CA ARG A 407 0.45 15.07 -8.82
C ARG A 407 1.14 15.72 -7.62
N SER A 408 1.91 16.78 -7.81
CA SER A 408 2.54 17.49 -6.70
C SER A 408 1.52 18.14 -5.77
N LEU A 409 0.46 18.74 -6.32
CA LEU A 409 -0.64 19.28 -5.52
C LEU A 409 -1.41 18.17 -4.82
N ILE A 410 -1.72 17.07 -5.52
CA ILE A 410 -2.51 15.96 -5.00
C ILE A 410 -1.76 15.26 -3.85
N GLN A 411 -0.49 14.93 -4.06
CA GLN A 411 0.29 14.10 -3.11
C GLN A 411 0.83 14.90 -1.93
N TYR A 412 1.08 16.22 -2.10
CA TYR A 412 1.73 17.06 -1.08
C TYR A 412 0.89 18.23 -0.58
N GLY A 413 -0.26 18.50 -1.20
CA GLY A 413 -1.20 19.51 -0.70
C GLY A 413 -1.85 19.12 0.62
N THR A 414 -2.46 20.09 1.28
CA THR A 414 -3.28 19.82 2.47
C THR A 414 -4.57 19.12 2.06
N PHE A 415 -4.80 17.93 2.59
CA PHE A 415 -5.95 17.10 2.25
C PHE A 415 -7.14 17.38 3.16
N TYR A 416 -8.34 17.43 2.58
CA TYR A 416 -9.62 17.62 3.26
C TYR A 416 -10.61 16.56 2.81
N ARG A 417 -11.20 15.85 3.76
CA ARG A 417 -12.42 15.06 3.56
C ARG A 417 -13.61 15.97 3.76
N LEU A 418 -14.39 16.19 2.72
CA LEU A 418 -15.53 17.10 2.73
C LEU A 418 -16.85 16.38 2.97
N GLN A 419 -17.00 15.18 2.42
CA GLN A 419 -18.17 14.33 2.60
C GLN A 419 -17.75 12.87 2.76
N SER A 420 -18.34 12.19 3.74
CA SER A 420 -18.00 10.81 4.08
C SER A 420 -18.77 9.81 3.21
N PRO A 421 -18.08 8.81 2.61
CA PRO A 421 -18.75 7.73 1.85
C PRO A 421 -19.56 6.77 2.74
N PHE A 422 -19.41 6.87 4.07
CA PHE A 422 -20.15 6.08 5.04
C PHE A 422 -21.50 6.71 5.42
N ALA A 423 -21.72 7.98 5.07
CA ALA A 423 -22.97 8.69 5.34
C ALA A 423 -24.02 8.54 4.21
N GLY A 424 -23.65 7.95 3.07
CA GLY A 424 -24.53 7.79 1.91
C GLY A 424 -23.75 7.36 0.67
N ASN A 425 -24.33 7.64 -0.49
CA ASN A 425 -23.79 7.22 -1.78
C ASN A 425 -22.86 8.26 -2.44
N GLU A 426 -22.56 9.33 -1.75
CA GLU A 426 -21.73 10.41 -2.24
C GLU A 426 -20.55 10.62 -1.31
N MET A 427 -19.42 10.96 -1.89
CA MET A 427 -18.24 11.42 -1.14
C MET A 427 -17.61 12.61 -1.82
N ALA A 428 -16.87 13.41 -1.02
CA ALA A 428 -16.10 14.50 -1.55
C ALA A 428 -14.81 14.71 -0.76
N TRP A 429 -13.74 15.03 -1.48
CA TRP A 429 -12.45 15.42 -0.92
C TRP A 429 -11.80 16.53 -1.71
N MET A 430 -10.80 17.16 -1.12
CA MET A 430 -10.11 18.29 -1.72
C MET A 430 -8.65 18.29 -1.27
N VAL A 431 -7.76 18.73 -2.15
CA VAL A 431 -6.38 19.11 -1.81
C VAL A 431 -6.17 20.59 -2.08
N VAL A 432 -5.41 21.23 -1.22
CA VAL A 432 -5.10 22.66 -1.28
C VAL A 432 -3.59 22.85 -1.22
N SER A 433 -3.02 23.67 -2.11
CA SER A 433 -1.58 24.00 -2.06
C SER A 433 -1.22 24.74 -0.77
N GLU A 434 0.04 24.68 -0.37
CA GLU A 434 0.55 25.34 0.83
C GLU A 434 0.30 26.85 0.80
N ASP A 435 0.51 27.50 -0.35
CA ASP A 435 0.25 28.92 -0.58
C ASP A 435 -1.25 29.26 -0.74
N LYS A 436 -2.14 28.25 -0.65
CA LYS A 436 -3.60 28.34 -0.80
C LYS A 436 -4.12 28.86 -2.14
N LYS A 437 -3.23 29.06 -3.13
CA LYS A 437 -3.61 29.59 -4.45
C LYS A 437 -4.20 28.54 -5.38
N LYS A 438 -3.91 27.25 -5.16
CA LYS A 438 -4.41 26.14 -5.97
C LYS A 438 -5.19 25.17 -5.12
N ARG A 439 -6.28 24.67 -5.66
CA ARG A 439 -7.06 23.59 -5.05
C ARG A 439 -7.63 22.68 -6.13
N LEU A 440 -7.71 21.41 -5.80
CA LEU A 440 -8.36 20.41 -6.62
C LEU A 440 -9.39 19.70 -5.75
N TRP A 441 -10.61 19.62 -6.25
CA TRP A 441 -11.75 19.02 -5.58
C TRP A 441 -12.32 17.90 -6.43
N ALA A 442 -12.73 16.79 -5.80
CA ALA A 442 -13.50 15.72 -6.42
C ALA A 442 -14.73 15.40 -5.58
N GLY A 443 -15.88 15.33 -6.24
CA GLY A 443 -17.10 14.75 -5.71
C GLY A 443 -17.42 13.49 -6.51
N ILE A 444 -17.70 12.40 -5.83
CA ILE A 444 -17.96 11.09 -6.41
C ILE A 444 -19.29 10.59 -5.88
N ALA A 445 -20.18 10.18 -6.80
CA ALA A 445 -21.45 9.50 -6.46
C ALA A 445 -21.33 8.03 -6.88
N SER A 446 -21.46 7.12 -5.92
CA SER A 446 -21.36 5.67 -6.14
C SER A 446 -22.65 5.03 -6.63
N TRP A 447 -23.82 5.64 -6.32
CA TRP A 447 -25.14 5.19 -6.75
C TRP A 447 -26.08 6.37 -6.94
N SER A 448 -26.96 6.29 -7.91
CA SER A 448 -28.14 7.15 -7.99
C SER A 448 -29.25 6.59 -7.10
N ARG A 449 -30.15 7.45 -6.63
CA ARG A 449 -31.26 7.12 -5.70
C ARG A 449 -31.99 5.84 -6.08
N SER A 450 -32.51 5.12 -5.07
CA SER A 450 -33.35 3.94 -5.24
C SER A 450 -34.56 4.24 -6.17
N ILE A 451 -34.90 3.28 -7.04
CA ILE A 451 -36.02 3.37 -7.99
C ILE A 451 -37.39 3.66 -7.29
N SER A 452 -37.49 3.40 -5.97
CA SER A 452 -38.67 3.66 -5.17
C SER A 452 -39.05 5.14 -4.98
N ASP A 453 -38.12 6.06 -5.19
CA ASP A 453 -38.28 7.49 -4.91
C ASP A 453 -38.49 8.35 -6.18
N ILE A 454 -38.65 7.71 -7.36
CA ILE A 454 -38.68 8.42 -8.63
C ILE A 454 -40.10 8.40 -9.20
N GLY A 455 -40.71 9.58 -9.27
CA GLY A 455 -41.89 9.82 -10.10
C GLY A 455 -41.56 9.67 -11.60
N ALA A 456 -42.47 9.13 -12.39
CA ALA A 456 -42.28 8.82 -13.81
C ALA A 456 -41.85 10.01 -14.72
N SER A 457 -41.82 11.24 -14.19
CA SER A 457 -41.38 12.46 -14.89
C SER A 457 -39.84 12.65 -14.96
N ASP A 458 -39.03 11.99 -14.11
CA ASP A 458 -37.62 12.25 -13.97
C ASP A 458 -36.71 11.30 -14.76
N CYS A 459 -37.27 10.33 -15.48
CA CYS A 459 -36.49 9.32 -16.20
C CYS A 459 -35.58 9.85 -17.32
N ARG A 460 -35.79 11.06 -17.82
CA ARG A 460 -34.99 11.66 -18.89
C ARG A 460 -33.71 12.34 -18.40
N ASP A 461 -33.66 12.76 -17.16
CA ASP A 461 -32.46 13.36 -16.53
C ASP A 461 -31.52 12.33 -15.93
N TRP A 462 -31.96 11.10 -15.78
CA TRP A 462 -31.28 9.98 -15.14
C TRP A 462 -30.04 9.49 -15.88
N ILE A 463 -30.08 9.43 -17.22
CA ILE A 463 -28.94 8.99 -18.05
C ILE A 463 -27.82 10.04 -18.10
N ARG A 464 -28.09 11.27 -17.65
CA ARG A 464 -27.13 12.39 -17.64
C ARG A 464 -26.43 12.64 -16.30
N SER A 465 -26.76 11.95 -15.22
CA SER A 465 -26.36 12.37 -13.86
C SER A 465 -25.19 11.62 -13.23
N PHE A 466 -24.38 10.87 -13.97
CA PHE A 466 -23.04 10.55 -13.50
C PHE A 466 -22.15 11.79 -13.68
N ARG A 467 -22.30 12.79 -12.81
CA ARG A 467 -21.46 14.00 -12.86
C ARG A 467 -20.42 13.98 -11.75
N ILE A 468 -19.25 13.46 -12.07
CA ILE A 468 -18.04 13.80 -11.31
C ILE A 468 -17.60 15.15 -11.83
N ARG A 469 -17.56 16.16 -10.96
CA ARG A 469 -17.08 17.50 -11.30
C ARG A 469 -15.71 17.70 -10.68
N PHE A 470 -14.66 17.66 -11.49
CA PHE A 470 -13.41 18.30 -11.15
C PHE A 470 -13.54 19.80 -11.43
N ARG A 471 -13.27 20.65 -10.43
CA ARG A 471 -13.09 22.08 -10.63
C ARG A 471 -11.72 22.48 -10.11
N ILE A 472 -10.87 22.95 -11.01
CA ILE A 472 -9.64 23.65 -10.68
C ILE A 472 -9.98 25.13 -10.61
N TRP A 473 -9.78 25.73 -9.44
CA TRP A 473 -9.97 27.17 -9.26
C TRP A 473 -8.58 27.81 -9.13
N LYS A 474 -8.25 28.71 -10.06
CA LYS A 474 -7.21 29.71 -9.85
C LYS A 474 -7.87 30.92 -9.23
N TRP A 475 -7.48 31.29 -8.03
CA TRP A 475 -7.87 32.57 -7.44
C TRP A 475 -6.85 33.63 -7.87
N HIS A 476 -7.30 34.67 -8.56
CA HIS A 476 -6.62 35.94 -8.59
C HIS A 476 -7.13 36.71 -7.37
N CYS A 477 -6.27 37.03 -6.41
CA CYS A 477 -6.56 38.05 -5.41
C CYS A 477 -6.67 39.36 -6.14
N THR A 478 -7.87 39.83 -6.37
CA THR A 478 -8.11 41.30 -6.48
C THR A 478 -8.17 41.79 -5.04
N GLU A 479 -7.22 42.64 -4.70
CA GLU A 479 -7.24 43.44 -3.48
C GLU A 479 -8.58 44.15 -3.41
N MET A 480 -9.35 43.93 -2.35
CA MET A 480 -10.38 44.85 -1.95
C MET A 480 -9.72 45.85 -0.99
N SER A 481 -9.53 47.04 -1.48
CA SER A 481 -9.26 48.24 -0.70
C SER A 481 -10.39 48.55 0.29
#